data_6eaeea2399ca4c03ef8a5265611f6838
#
_entry.id   6eaeea2399ca4c03ef8a5265611f6838
#
_cell.length_a   1.000
_cell.length_b   1.000
_cell.length_c   1.000
_cell.angle_alpha   90.00
_cell.angle_beta   90.00
_cell.angle_gamma   90.00
#
_symmetry.space_group_name_H-M   'P 1'
#
loop_
_entity.id
_entity.type
_entity.pdbx_description
1 polymer ?
#
loop_
_entity_poly.entity_id
_entity_poly.type
_entity_poly.pdbx_seq_one_letter_code
_entity_poly.pdbx_strand_id
1 'polypeptide(L)'
;MASMVCYRFLRKDGTYVTLESVINYCYDLLISSNYIYDENTLEHRMRRNTVDEVFVCHPTGRLQLAGAWNEQTENIIRIIETSEIWQGDKLLQPLEKRFCLILNRFAEALPIVYATHCIEDLVSLPVPEVIGQSFFKFISERDIPAFRAQINMAKQHGSVVRLRFDWQMVKGHYVSEPVEGTISSTNDGIVLVVRLSPRLIMNKS
;
A
#
# COMPACT_ATOMS: atom_id res chain seq x y z
N MET A 1 -2.84 4.85 0.43
CA MET A 1 -1.78 5.82 0.08
C MET A 1 -0.45 5.11 0.24
N ALA A 2 0.42 5.21 -0.76
CA ALA A 2 1.77 4.66 -0.76
C ALA A 2 2.73 5.81 -1.02
N SER A 3 3.71 5.99 -0.15
CA SER A 3 4.72 7.03 -0.26
C SER A 3 6.08 6.39 -0.51
N MET A 4 6.92 7.00 -1.33
CA MET A 4 8.28 6.54 -1.59
C MET A 4 9.27 7.50 -0.94
N VAL A 5 10.29 6.94 -0.28
CA VAL A 5 11.39 7.72 0.31
C VAL A 5 12.74 7.10 -0.06
N CYS A 6 13.69 7.95 -0.41
CA CYS A 6 15.08 7.57 -0.64
C CYS A 6 15.96 8.05 0.51
N TYR A 7 16.76 7.15 1.10
CA TYR A 7 17.64 7.46 2.22
C TYR A 7 18.86 6.53 2.27
N ARG A 8 19.88 6.93 3.02
CA ARG A 8 21.06 6.10 3.25
C ARG A 8 20.86 5.19 4.45
N PHE A 9 21.14 3.92 4.27
CA PHE A 9 21.04 2.89 5.30
C PHE A 9 22.42 2.33 5.62
N LEU A 10 22.74 2.21 6.92
CA LEU A 10 24.00 1.66 7.39
C LEU A 10 23.94 0.13 7.38
N ARG A 11 24.85 -0.51 6.65
CA ARG A 11 25.02 -1.96 6.62
C ARG A 11 25.75 -2.47 7.86
N LYS A 12 25.67 -3.77 8.11
CA LYS A 12 26.39 -4.44 9.20
C LYS A 12 27.90 -4.36 9.08
N ASP A 13 28.43 -4.21 7.88
CA ASP A 13 29.86 -4.07 7.58
C ASP A 13 30.38 -2.64 7.77
N GLY A 14 29.54 -1.71 8.23
CA GLY A 14 29.88 -0.31 8.43
C GLY A 14 29.79 0.56 7.16
N THR A 15 29.44 -0.01 6.01
CA THR A 15 29.25 0.77 4.78
C THR A 15 27.82 1.28 4.65
N TYR A 16 27.61 2.32 3.83
CA TYR A 16 26.27 2.84 3.52
C TYR A 16 25.78 2.34 2.17
N VAL A 17 24.50 2.05 2.11
CA VAL A 17 23.77 1.81 0.87
C VAL A 17 22.59 2.79 0.79
N THR A 18 22.30 3.29 -0.40
CA THR A 18 21.08 4.05 -0.63
C THR A 18 19.95 3.08 -0.90
N LEU A 19 18.88 3.22 -0.13
CA LEU A 19 17.63 2.49 -0.29
C LEU A 19 16.55 3.43 -0.78
N GLU A 20 15.65 2.89 -1.57
CA GLU A 20 14.33 3.44 -1.78
C GLU A 20 13.29 2.53 -1.12
N SER A 21 12.36 3.13 -0.42
CA SER A 21 11.33 2.40 0.32
C SER A 21 9.96 2.87 -0.10
N VAL A 22 9.11 1.93 -0.47
CA VAL A 22 7.67 2.17 -0.64
C VAL A 22 7.01 1.90 0.68
N ILE A 23 6.42 2.93 1.28
CA ILE A 23 5.82 2.90 2.60
C ILE A 23 4.31 2.98 2.46
N ASN A 24 3.62 2.04 3.10
CA ASN A 24 2.16 2.01 3.20
C ASN A 24 1.75 2.16 4.67
N TYR A 25 0.83 3.08 4.92
CA TYR A 25 0.18 3.18 6.23
C TYR A 25 -0.87 2.08 6.35
N CYS A 26 -0.73 1.23 7.35
CA CYS A 26 -1.64 0.12 7.62
C CYS A 26 -2.15 0.23 9.07
N TYR A 27 -3.11 1.13 9.31
CA TYR A 27 -3.68 1.47 10.61
C TYR A 27 -2.60 1.96 11.58
N ASP A 28 -2.20 1.14 12.56
CA ASP A 28 -1.17 1.41 13.58
C ASP A 28 0.24 0.94 13.15
N LEU A 29 0.39 0.40 11.93
CA LEU A 29 1.63 -0.13 11.39
C LEU A 29 2.08 0.64 10.14
N LEU A 30 3.39 0.71 9.96
CA LEU A 30 4.03 1.11 8.71
C LEU A 30 4.58 -0.14 8.01
N ILE A 31 4.09 -0.40 6.82
CA ILE A 31 4.57 -1.51 5.99
C ILE A 31 5.51 -0.95 4.93
N SER A 32 6.76 -1.38 4.96
CA SER A 32 7.81 -0.89 4.06
C SER A 32 8.32 -1.99 3.14
N SER A 33 8.32 -1.72 1.84
CA SER A 33 8.99 -2.52 0.82
C SER A 33 10.27 -1.81 0.41
N ASN A 34 11.44 -2.44 0.65
CA ASN A 34 12.75 -1.80 0.48
C ASN A 34 13.46 -2.35 -0.76
N TYR A 35 14.10 -1.45 -1.50
CA TYR A 35 14.84 -1.74 -2.72
C TYR A 35 16.20 -1.04 -2.67
N ILE A 36 17.21 -1.62 -3.34
CA ILE A 36 18.46 -0.89 -3.61
C ILE A 36 18.14 0.23 -4.59
N TYR A 37 18.52 1.46 -4.24
CA TYR A 37 18.32 2.61 -5.11
C TYR A 37 19.23 2.55 -6.33
N ASP A 38 18.64 2.64 -7.51
CA ASP A 38 19.33 2.85 -8.79
C ASP A 38 18.40 3.63 -9.72
N GLU A 39 18.72 4.91 -9.92
CA GLU A 39 17.89 5.84 -10.72
C GLU A 39 17.80 5.47 -12.20
N ASN A 40 18.76 4.65 -12.71
CA ASN A 40 18.81 4.28 -14.12
C ASN A 40 17.89 3.10 -14.45
N THR A 41 17.34 2.42 -13.44
CA THR A 41 16.47 1.26 -13.64
C THR A 41 15.05 1.65 -14.04
N LEU A 42 14.42 0.80 -14.83
CA LEU A 42 13.01 0.95 -15.18
C LEU A 42 12.14 0.83 -13.92
N GLU A 43 12.48 -0.09 -13.03
CA GLU A 43 11.77 -0.38 -11.80
C GLU A 43 11.73 0.84 -10.87
N HIS A 44 12.83 1.58 -10.72
CA HIS A 44 12.85 2.84 -9.98
C HIS A 44 11.87 3.84 -10.56
N ARG A 45 11.94 4.06 -11.88
CA ARG A 45 11.03 5.00 -12.58
C ARG A 45 9.57 4.59 -12.44
N MET A 46 9.27 3.30 -12.54
CA MET A 46 7.91 2.78 -12.39
C MET A 46 7.40 2.97 -10.97
N ARG A 47 8.20 2.67 -9.93
CA ARG A 47 7.80 2.93 -8.54
C ARG A 47 7.52 4.41 -8.31
N ARG A 48 8.47 5.27 -8.70
CA ARG A 48 8.35 6.73 -8.54
C ARG A 48 7.08 7.28 -9.19
N ASN A 49 6.69 6.78 -10.36
CA ASN A 49 5.54 7.27 -11.11
C ASN A 49 4.20 6.68 -10.64
N THR A 50 4.24 5.64 -9.81
CA THR A 50 3.03 4.91 -9.39
C THR A 50 2.69 5.05 -7.91
N VAL A 51 3.56 5.66 -7.10
CA VAL A 51 3.25 6.05 -5.71
C VAL A 51 2.47 7.37 -5.66
N ASP A 52 1.86 7.65 -4.51
CA ASP A 52 1.12 8.90 -4.30
C ASP A 52 2.04 10.08 -4.04
N GLU A 53 3.14 9.82 -3.32
CA GLU A 53 4.08 10.84 -2.87
C GLU A 53 5.51 10.32 -2.97
N VAL A 54 6.43 11.20 -3.29
CA VAL A 54 7.86 10.91 -3.28
C VAL A 54 8.56 11.88 -2.34
N PHE A 55 9.29 11.34 -1.37
CA PHE A 55 10.11 12.12 -0.45
C PHE A 55 11.60 11.88 -0.70
N VAL A 56 12.37 12.93 -0.57
CA VAL A 56 13.83 12.87 -0.52
C VAL A 56 14.28 13.20 0.89
N CYS A 57 15.15 12.36 1.45
CA CYS A 57 15.74 12.62 2.74
C CYS A 57 16.95 13.55 2.56
N HIS A 58 16.83 14.76 3.07
CA HIS A 58 17.94 15.73 3.08
C HIS A 58 19.05 15.27 4.06
N PRO A 59 20.34 15.66 3.85
CA PRO A 59 21.43 15.31 4.76
C PRO A 59 21.18 15.68 6.23
N THR A 60 20.31 16.66 6.49
CA THR A 60 19.88 17.05 7.85
C THR A 60 18.86 16.09 8.47
N GLY A 61 18.40 15.06 7.74
CA GLY A 61 17.33 14.15 8.16
C GLY A 61 15.91 14.66 7.89
N ARG A 62 15.76 15.88 7.37
CA ARG A 62 14.44 16.41 6.98
C ARG A 62 13.95 15.73 5.72
N LEU A 63 12.68 15.30 5.71
CA LEU A 63 12.00 14.84 4.53
C LEU A 63 11.46 16.02 3.73
N GLN A 64 11.68 15.97 2.42
CA GLN A 64 11.18 16.96 1.47
C GLN A 64 10.41 16.25 0.37
N LEU A 65 9.22 16.75 0.06
CA LEU A 65 8.45 16.30 -1.10
C LEU A 65 9.21 16.62 -2.38
N ALA A 66 9.26 15.66 -3.31
CA ALA A 66 9.97 15.76 -4.58
C ALA A 66 9.02 15.60 -5.78
N GLY A 67 9.20 16.49 -6.80
CA GLY A 67 8.43 16.45 -8.05
C GLY A 67 7.34 17.53 -8.13
N ALA A 68 6.95 17.90 -9.37
CA ALA A 68 6.09 19.05 -9.63
C ALA A 68 4.69 18.95 -9.00
N TRP A 69 4.12 17.74 -8.96
CA TRP A 69 2.83 17.50 -8.30
C TRP A 69 2.94 17.61 -6.77
N ASN A 70 4.07 17.18 -6.22
CA ASN A 70 4.32 17.20 -4.79
C ASN A 70 4.56 18.63 -4.29
N GLU A 71 5.21 19.48 -5.09
CA GLU A 71 5.36 20.91 -4.77
C GLU A 71 4.02 21.63 -4.65
N GLN A 72 3.07 21.32 -5.55
CA GLN A 72 1.71 21.86 -5.46
C GLN A 72 0.99 21.34 -4.21
N THR A 73 1.14 20.06 -3.91
CA THR A 73 0.58 19.46 -2.70
C THR A 73 1.17 20.09 -1.45
N GLU A 74 2.47 20.33 -1.39
CA GLU A 74 3.13 21.03 -0.27
C GLU A 74 2.60 22.46 -0.11
N ASN A 75 2.40 23.17 -1.21
CA ASN A 75 1.82 24.52 -1.17
C ASN A 75 0.37 24.50 -0.67
N ILE A 76 -0.43 23.53 -1.09
CA ILE A 76 -1.80 23.35 -0.61
C ILE A 76 -1.81 23.02 0.88
N ILE A 77 -0.97 22.10 1.34
CA ILE A 77 -0.83 21.75 2.77
C ILE A 77 -0.43 22.99 3.57
N ARG A 78 0.57 23.77 3.10
CA ARG A 78 0.99 25.00 3.77
C ARG A 78 -0.14 26.02 3.86
N ILE A 79 -0.93 26.19 2.80
CA ILE A 79 -2.09 27.09 2.81
C ILE A 79 -3.13 26.61 3.83
N ILE A 80 -3.40 25.31 3.87
CA ILE A 80 -4.33 24.70 4.83
C ILE A 80 -3.83 24.89 6.27
N GLU A 81 -2.56 24.62 6.54
CA GLU A 81 -1.96 24.74 7.87
C GLU A 81 -1.92 26.19 8.38
N THR A 82 -1.77 27.16 7.48
CA THR A 82 -1.78 28.59 7.84
C THR A 82 -3.20 29.18 7.95
N SER A 83 -4.21 28.46 7.54
CA SER A 83 -5.60 28.88 7.61
C SER A 83 -6.18 28.62 9.00
N GLU A 84 -6.68 29.67 9.69
CA GLU A 84 -7.32 29.57 11.01
C GLU A 84 -8.51 28.62 11.04
N ILE A 85 -9.12 28.34 9.89
CA ILE A 85 -10.27 27.44 9.74
C ILE A 85 -9.89 25.99 10.10
N TRP A 86 -8.62 25.61 9.95
CA TRP A 86 -8.11 24.24 10.11
C TRP A 86 -7.33 24.01 11.42
N GLN A 87 -7.16 25.05 12.25
CA GLN A 87 -6.42 24.99 13.52
C GLN A 87 -7.22 24.38 14.70
N GLY A 88 -8.30 23.68 14.46
CA GLY A 88 -9.05 23.02 15.51
C GLY A 88 -8.77 21.52 15.58
N ASP A 89 -9.02 20.90 16.75
CA ASP A 89 -8.89 19.45 17.06
C ASP A 89 -9.64 18.49 16.09
N LYS A 90 -10.24 19.03 15.04
CA LYS A 90 -11.00 18.28 14.02
C LYS A 90 -10.14 17.53 13.01
N LEU A 91 -8.83 17.73 13.01
CA LEU A 91 -7.90 17.03 12.10
C LEU A 91 -7.41 15.66 12.60
N LEU A 92 -7.76 15.28 13.82
CA LEU A 92 -7.59 13.89 14.27
C LEU A 92 -8.72 13.03 13.69
N GLN A 93 -8.75 12.89 12.35
CA GLN A 93 -9.56 11.83 11.77
C GLN A 93 -9.05 10.50 12.32
N PRO A 94 -9.94 9.62 12.79
CA PRO A 94 -9.52 8.30 13.23
C PRO A 94 -8.76 7.64 12.08
N LEU A 95 -7.60 7.06 12.40
CA LEU A 95 -6.79 6.35 11.41
C LEU A 95 -7.67 5.33 10.69
N GLU A 96 -7.70 5.39 9.36
CA GLU A 96 -8.47 4.47 8.55
C GLU A 96 -7.95 3.05 8.77
N LYS A 97 -8.85 2.14 9.20
CA LYS A 97 -8.48 0.73 9.38
C LYS A 97 -8.10 0.13 8.03
N ARG A 98 -6.96 -0.53 8.02
CA ARG A 98 -6.42 -1.29 6.88
C ARG A 98 -5.80 -2.57 7.39
N PHE A 99 -5.79 -3.60 6.58
CA PHE A 99 -5.00 -4.79 6.86
C PHE A 99 -3.96 -5.01 5.77
N CYS A 100 -2.88 -5.68 6.14
CA CYS A 100 -1.81 -6.07 5.23
C CYS A 100 -1.75 -7.58 5.10
N LEU A 101 -1.56 -8.04 3.87
CA LEU A 101 -1.20 -9.41 3.54
C LEU A 101 0.18 -9.42 2.90
N ILE A 102 1.00 -10.43 3.23
CA ILE A 102 2.18 -10.78 2.44
C ILE A 102 1.87 -12.09 1.72
N LEU A 103 2.05 -12.08 0.40
CA LEU A 103 1.78 -13.22 -0.45
C LEU A 103 3.09 -13.82 -0.97
N ASN A 104 3.15 -15.15 -1.04
CA ASN A 104 4.28 -15.83 -1.68
C ASN A 104 4.25 -15.60 -3.19
N ARG A 105 5.22 -14.81 -3.70
CA ARG A 105 5.30 -14.45 -5.12
C ARG A 105 5.72 -15.58 -6.05
N PHE A 106 6.30 -16.64 -5.50
CA PHE A 106 6.87 -17.75 -6.27
C PHE A 106 5.85 -18.81 -6.65
N ALA A 107 4.70 -18.82 -5.99
CA ALA A 107 3.60 -19.74 -6.28
C ALA A 107 2.47 -19.04 -7.05
N GLU A 108 1.93 -19.69 -8.09
CA GLU A 108 0.81 -19.14 -8.89
C GLU A 108 -0.46 -18.91 -8.08
N ALA A 109 -0.69 -19.74 -7.07
CA ALA A 109 -1.83 -19.62 -6.16
C ALA A 109 -1.72 -18.45 -5.18
N LEU A 110 -0.54 -17.79 -5.10
CA LEU A 110 -0.25 -16.69 -4.18
C LEU A 110 -0.68 -17.00 -2.74
N PRO A 111 -0.16 -18.06 -2.09
CA PRO A 111 -0.54 -18.35 -0.72
C PRO A 111 -0.19 -17.18 0.20
N ILE A 112 -1.08 -16.91 1.15
CA ILE A 112 -0.90 -15.88 2.16
C ILE A 112 0.08 -16.39 3.20
N VAL A 113 1.21 -15.69 3.38
CA VAL A 113 2.25 -16.07 4.36
C VAL A 113 2.18 -15.23 5.63
N TYR A 114 1.54 -14.07 5.56
CA TYR A 114 1.35 -13.18 6.70
C TYR A 114 0.07 -12.35 6.52
N ALA A 115 -0.63 -12.08 7.62
CA ALA A 115 -1.76 -11.18 7.70
C ALA A 115 -1.74 -10.38 9.00
N THR A 116 -2.11 -9.10 8.96
CA THR A 116 -2.30 -8.28 10.17
C THR A 116 -3.66 -8.57 10.81
N HIS A 117 -3.79 -8.39 12.13
CA HIS A 117 -5.02 -8.66 12.88
C HIS A 117 -6.23 -7.85 12.42
N CYS A 118 -6.03 -6.66 11.84
CA CYS A 118 -7.13 -5.85 11.30
C CYS A 118 -7.97 -6.56 10.21
N ILE A 119 -7.50 -7.68 9.65
CA ILE A 119 -8.30 -8.50 8.75
C ILE A 119 -9.56 -9.04 9.44
N GLU A 120 -9.47 -9.39 10.73
CA GLU A 120 -10.61 -9.88 11.51
C GLU A 120 -11.68 -8.81 11.66
N ASP A 121 -11.27 -7.56 11.91
CA ASP A 121 -12.18 -6.43 12.07
C ASP A 121 -12.88 -6.03 10.77
N LEU A 122 -12.16 -6.10 9.64
CA LEU A 122 -12.65 -5.56 8.38
C LEU A 122 -13.44 -6.56 7.54
N VAL A 123 -13.02 -7.83 7.57
CA VAL A 123 -13.62 -8.89 6.72
C VAL A 123 -14.00 -10.15 7.51
N SER A 124 -13.99 -10.08 8.85
CA SER A 124 -14.43 -11.14 9.77
C SER A 124 -13.75 -12.50 9.54
N LEU A 125 -12.47 -12.47 9.13
CA LEU A 125 -11.65 -13.68 8.90
C LEU A 125 -10.51 -13.75 9.92
N PRO A 126 -10.47 -14.76 10.79
CA PRO A 126 -9.36 -14.98 11.71
C PRO A 126 -8.03 -15.22 10.98
N VAL A 127 -6.95 -14.60 11.46
CA VAL A 127 -5.62 -14.75 10.85
C VAL A 127 -5.22 -16.22 10.62
N PRO A 128 -5.43 -17.17 11.57
CA PRO A 128 -5.06 -18.56 11.33
C PRO A 128 -5.81 -19.24 10.19
N GLU A 129 -7.03 -18.78 9.84
CA GLU A 129 -7.84 -19.34 8.76
C GLU A 129 -7.36 -18.91 7.37
N VAL A 130 -6.62 -17.80 7.27
CA VAL A 130 -6.14 -17.28 5.99
C VAL A 130 -4.70 -17.68 5.67
N ILE A 131 -3.87 -17.90 6.68
CA ILE A 131 -2.46 -18.27 6.48
C ILE A 131 -2.37 -19.61 5.73
N GLY A 132 -1.51 -19.65 4.70
CA GLY A 132 -1.31 -20.81 3.83
C GLY A 132 -2.39 -21.00 2.75
N GLN A 133 -3.51 -20.28 2.84
CA GLN A 133 -4.55 -20.36 1.82
C GLN A 133 -4.17 -19.56 0.56
N SER A 134 -4.65 -20.00 -0.60
CA SER A 134 -4.56 -19.21 -1.82
C SER A 134 -5.31 -17.89 -1.65
N PHE A 135 -4.69 -16.76 -1.98
CA PHE A 135 -5.33 -15.46 -1.96
C PHE A 135 -6.57 -15.42 -2.86
N PHE A 136 -6.54 -16.13 -4.00
CA PHE A 136 -7.66 -16.16 -4.94
C PHE A 136 -8.94 -16.83 -4.38
N LYS A 137 -8.84 -17.51 -3.26
CA LYS A 137 -10.01 -18.07 -2.56
C LYS A 137 -10.90 -16.98 -1.93
N PHE A 138 -10.31 -15.79 -1.69
CA PHE A 138 -10.95 -14.68 -0.98
C PHE A 138 -11.40 -13.55 -1.92
N ILE A 139 -11.29 -13.71 -3.23
CA ILE A 139 -11.73 -12.70 -4.21
C ILE A 139 -12.74 -13.31 -5.18
N SER A 140 -13.61 -12.44 -5.72
CA SER A 140 -14.59 -12.86 -6.71
C SER A 140 -13.91 -13.45 -7.95
N GLU A 141 -14.43 -14.55 -8.46
CA GLU A 141 -13.89 -15.21 -9.66
C GLU A 141 -13.77 -14.25 -10.86
N ARG A 142 -14.71 -13.32 -11.00
CA ARG A 142 -14.70 -12.30 -12.06
C ARG A 142 -13.49 -11.35 -11.98
N ASP A 143 -12.95 -11.13 -10.76
CA ASP A 143 -11.86 -10.18 -10.53
C ASP A 143 -10.48 -10.85 -10.65
N ILE A 144 -10.40 -12.19 -10.60
CA ILE A 144 -9.15 -12.95 -10.64
C ILE A 144 -8.29 -12.62 -11.88
N PRO A 145 -8.83 -12.54 -13.12
CA PRO A 145 -8.01 -12.25 -14.29
C PRO A 145 -7.36 -10.87 -14.21
N ALA A 146 -8.12 -9.85 -13.83
CA ALA A 146 -7.61 -8.48 -13.65
C ALA A 146 -6.56 -8.43 -12.54
N PHE A 147 -6.81 -9.10 -11.42
CA PHE A 147 -5.87 -9.16 -10.29
C PHE A 147 -4.55 -9.83 -10.68
N ARG A 148 -4.60 -10.96 -11.42
CA ARG A 148 -3.40 -11.65 -11.94
C ARG A 148 -2.58 -10.74 -12.85
N ALA A 149 -3.22 -10.03 -13.77
CA ALA A 149 -2.55 -9.10 -14.68
C ALA A 149 -1.81 -7.99 -13.90
N GLN A 150 -2.46 -7.41 -12.91
CA GLN A 150 -1.88 -6.34 -12.08
C GLN A 150 -0.72 -6.85 -11.20
N ILE A 151 -0.84 -8.04 -10.62
CA ILE A 151 0.28 -8.66 -9.88
C ILE A 151 1.47 -8.92 -10.80
N ASN A 152 1.23 -9.39 -12.02
CA ASN A 152 2.32 -9.62 -12.97
C ASN A 152 3.01 -8.31 -13.35
N MET A 153 2.27 -7.22 -13.54
CA MET A 153 2.87 -5.89 -13.73
C MET A 153 3.72 -5.46 -12.52
N ALA A 154 3.21 -5.63 -11.30
CA ALA A 154 3.97 -5.30 -10.10
C ALA A 154 5.25 -6.15 -9.99
N LYS A 155 5.18 -7.45 -10.34
CA LYS A 155 6.33 -8.37 -10.31
C LYS A 155 7.39 -8.07 -11.37
N GLN A 156 6.98 -7.67 -12.58
CA GLN A 156 7.87 -7.48 -13.74
C GLN A 156 8.48 -6.08 -13.78
N HIS A 157 7.72 -5.08 -13.37
CA HIS A 157 8.11 -3.68 -13.52
C HIS A 157 8.35 -2.96 -12.19
N GLY A 158 8.14 -3.64 -11.06
CA GLY A 158 8.28 -3.03 -9.73
C GLY A 158 7.28 -1.89 -9.45
N SER A 159 6.22 -1.77 -10.25
CA SER A 159 5.20 -0.73 -10.09
C SER A 159 4.38 -0.94 -8.81
N VAL A 160 3.92 0.17 -8.22
CA VAL A 160 2.90 0.13 -7.17
C VAL A 160 1.53 0.19 -7.83
N VAL A 161 0.74 -0.87 -7.64
CA VAL A 161 -0.55 -1.05 -8.32
C VAL A 161 -1.69 -0.84 -7.34
N ARG A 162 -2.74 -0.17 -7.79
CA ARG A 162 -4.00 -0.02 -7.06
C ARG A 162 -5.13 -0.64 -7.85
N LEU A 163 -5.99 -1.38 -7.13
CA LEU A 163 -7.17 -1.96 -7.75
C LEU A 163 -8.31 -2.07 -6.74
N ARG A 164 -9.52 -2.09 -7.28
CA ARG A 164 -10.74 -2.45 -6.57
C ARG A 164 -11.13 -3.87 -6.93
N PHE A 165 -11.59 -4.60 -5.95
CA PHE A 165 -12.09 -5.97 -6.13
C PHE A 165 -13.09 -6.30 -5.02
N ASP A 166 -13.85 -7.36 -5.24
CA ASP A 166 -14.79 -7.84 -4.24
C ASP A 166 -14.13 -8.93 -3.38
N TRP A 167 -14.01 -8.64 -2.08
CA TRP A 167 -13.59 -9.63 -1.10
C TRP A 167 -14.75 -10.57 -0.78
N GLN A 168 -14.54 -11.86 -0.92
CA GLN A 168 -15.56 -12.87 -0.61
C GLN A 168 -15.42 -13.34 0.83
N MET A 169 -16.46 -13.17 1.64
CA MET A 169 -16.55 -13.70 2.99
C MET A 169 -17.18 -15.10 2.97
N VAL A 170 -16.46 -16.09 3.50
CA VAL A 170 -16.84 -17.53 3.43
C VAL A 170 -17.58 -17.96 4.70
N LYS A 171 -18.52 -17.20 5.22
CA LYS A 171 -19.39 -17.67 6.31
C LYS A 171 -20.87 -17.65 5.90
N GLY A 172 -21.37 -18.82 5.43
CA GLY A 172 -22.81 -19.16 5.34
C GLY A 172 -23.68 -18.39 4.36
N HIS A 173 -23.33 -17.17 4.03
CA HIS A 173 -23.90 -16.34 2.97
C HIS A 173 -22.76 -15.72 2.19
N TYR A 174 -22.84 -15.81 0.86
CA TYR A 174 -21.88 -15.13 -0.02
C TYR A 174 -22.10 -13.61 0.10
N VAL A 175 -21.49 -13.02 1.10
CA VAL A 175 -21.43 -11.57 1.22
C VAL A 175 -20.11 -11.13 0.63
N SER A 176 -20.13 -10.35 -0.42
CA SER A 176 -18.94 -9.71 -0.96
C SER A 176 -18.84 -8.29 -0.43
N GLU A 177 -17.65 -7.90 0.05
CA GLU A 177 -17.35 -6.54 0.46
C GLU A 177 -16.41 -5.91 -0.57
N PRO A 178 -16.78 -4.76 -1.17
CA PRO A 178 -15.91 -4.06 -2.09
C PRO A 178 -14.72 -3.46 -1.32
N VAL A 179 -13.53 -3.79 -1.78
CA VAL A 179 -12.26 -3.35 -1.16
C VAL A 179 -11.34 -2.68 -2.17
N GLU A 180 -10.44 -1.87 -1.66
CA GLU A 180 -9.34 -1.27 -2.42
C GLU A 180 -8.02 -1.82 -1.90
N GLY A 181 -7.20 -2.34 -2.82
CA GLY A 181 -5.88 -2.88 -2.53
C GLY A 181 -4.77 -2.05 -3.15
N THR A 182 -3.70 -1.84 -2.40
CA THR A 182 -2.43 -1.31 -2.90
C THR A 182 -1.40 -2.43 -2.86
N ILE A 183 -0.80 -2.73 -4.00
CA ILE A 183 0.16 -3.82 -4.20
C ILE A 183 1.54 -3.24 -4.47
N SER A 184 2.54 -3.77 -3.76
CA SER A 184 3.96 -3.62 -4.11
C SER A 184 4.63 -4.99 -4.09
N SER A 185 5.63 -5.20 -4.97
CA SER A 185 6.33 -6.49 -5.08
C SER A 185 7.82 -6.30 -4.89
N THR A 186 8.40 -6.99 -3.92
CA THR A 186 9.84 -7.13 -3.72
C THR A 186 10.33 -8.45 -4.33
N ASN A 187 11.65 -8.71 -4.25
CA ASN A 187 12.21 -10.01 -4.66
C ASN A 187 11.73 -11.15 -3.76
N ASP A 188 11.33 -10.86 -2.52
CA ASP A 188 10.98 -11.86 -1.51
C ASP A 188 9.48 -12.16 -1.45
N GLY A 189 8.62 -11.19 -1.82
CA GLY A 189 7.19 -11.35 -1.67
C GLY A 189 6.37 -10.24 -2.33
N ILE A 190 5.06 -10.34 -2.18
CA ILE A 190 4.10 -9.32 -2.59
C ILE A 190 3.44 -8.78 -1.33
N VAL A 191 3.52 -7.47 -1.14
CA VAL A 191 2.81 -6.76 -0.08
C VAL A 191 1.50 -6.23 -0.66
N LEU A 192 0.38 -6.56 -0.02
CA LEU A 192 -0.95 -6.10 -0.36
C LEU A 192 -1.57 -5.43 0.86
N VAL A 193 -1.80 -4.12 0.79
CA VAL A 193 -2.51 -3.36 1.82
C VAL A 193 -3.92 -3.08 1.35
N VAL A 194 -4.92 -3.47 2.16
CA VAL A 194 -6.34 -3.47 1.80
C VAL A 194 -7.13 -2.59 2.77
N ARG A 195 -8.07 -1.84 2.23
CA ARG A 195 -9.11 -1.11 2.97
C ARG A 195 -10.50 -1.41 2.42
N LEU A 196 -11.52 -1.14 3.18
CA LEU A 196 -12.87 -1.14 2.63
C LEU A 196 -13.01 0.00 1.62
N SER A 197 -13.69 -0.27 0.51
CA SER A 197 -13.97 0.76 -0.48
C SER A 197 -14.98 1.77 0.09
N PRO A 198 -14.76 3.08 -0.06
CA PRO A 198 -15.75 4.06 0.35
C PRO A 198 -17.09 3.79 -0.35
N ARG A 199 -18.15 3.62 0.43
CA ARG A 199 -19.51 3.50 -0.11
C ARG A 199 -19.95 4.88 -0.60
N LEU A 200 -20.28 5.00 -1.87
CA LEU A 200 -20.96 6.18 -2.40
C LEU A 200 -22.34 6.24 -1.74
N ILE A 201 -22.51 7.15 -0.79
CA ILE A 201 -23.83 7.47 -0.27
C ILE A 201 -24.54 8.24 -1.39
N MET A 202 -25.31 7.53 -2.21
CA MET A 202 -26.25 8.18 -3.10
C MET A 202 -27.38 8.72 -2.24
N ASN A 203 -27.33 10.02 -1.91
CA ASN A 203 -28.48 10.70 -1.36
C ASN A 203 -29.61 10.57 -2.40
N LYS A 204 -30.61 9.74 -2.07
CA LYS A 204 -31.87 9.76 -2.82
C LYS A 204 -32.52 11.12 -2.52
N SER A 205 -32.42 12.03 -3.47
CA SER A 205 -33.23 13.24 -3.57
C SER A 205 -34.69 12.88 -3.82
#